data_0eff867e9753f99202ecb897b51279d4
#
_entry.id   0eff867e9753f99202ecb897b51279d4
#
_cell.length_a   1.000
_cell.length_b   1.000
_cell.length_c   1.000
_cell.angle_alpha   90.00
_cell.angle_beta   90.00
_cell.angle_gamma   90.00
#
_symmetry.space_group_name_H-M   'P 1'
#
loop_
_entity.id
_entity.type
_entity.pdbx_description
1 polymer ?
#
loop_
_entity_poly.entity_id
_entity_poly.type
_entity_poly.pdbx_seq_one_letter_code
_entity_poly.pdbx_strand_id
1 'polypeptide(L)'
;MFLEARQTSICWFLRMCDLEKRLSQIMERRFEKPWGSDNMTMLFGEIYYLRSTELVRRPSDILGLFQYAKRNRAEFTGRGVMLINNEVIEHIYDENSVENEIIEALRDNRVEVFYQPIYNTKTHKFTSAEALVRIRSREGNIIPPGRFIAVAEKRGLILRLGGRGFEDGCRFIVQHDIHAMGIEYIECNLSVVQCAYDHLAQDFIAIMEKYHVDANDIVLEITESASITEKKILLDNMNALRKVGVRFALDDFGTGQSNLSYIVDMPIDIVKFDRGMTNAYFDNGKGKPVMDAAMGMIQKLKLEIVSEGIEEKEQFAKLDELGIDYIQGYYFSKPRNAAEFISFIESNNA
;
A
#
# COMPACT_ATOMS: atom_id res chain seq x y z
N MET A 1 10.92 7.70 -47.49
CA MET A 1 9.58 8.20 -47.06
C MET A 1 9.63 8.26 -45.55
N PHE A 2 9.93 9.43 -45.00
CA PHE A 2 10.06 9.64 -43.57
C PHE A 2 8.68 10.08 -43.04
N LEU A 3 8.08 9.24 -42.19
CA LEU A 3 6.92 9.60 -41.43
C LEU A 3 7.39 10.23 -40.12
N GLU A 4 7.11 11.50 -39.96
CA GLU A 4 7.17 12.18 -38.66
C GLU A 4 6.23 11.44 -37.70
N ALA A 5 6.81 10.71 -36.76
CA ALA A 5 6.03 9.90 -35.83
C ALA A 5 5.81 10.68 -34.52
N ARG A 6 4.75 11.41 -34.45
CA ARG A 6 4.09 11.65 -33.18
C ARG A 6 3.44 10.33 -32.75
N GLN A 7 4.09 9.61 -31.78
CA GLN A 7 3.54 8.47 -31.04
C GLN A 7 2.81 7.39 -31.90
N THR A 8 3.47 6.82 -32.88
CA THR A 8 2.94 5.66 -33.60
C THR A 8 3.61 4.37 -33.15
N SER A 9 2.82 3.46 -32.58
CA SER A 9 3.24 2.08 -32.36
C SER A 9 3.00 1.30 -33.64
N ILE A 10 4.04 0.63 -34.17
CA ILE A 10 3.93 -0.23 -35.38
C ILE A 10 4.00 -1.68 -34.90
N CYS A 11 2.94 -2.45 -35.13
CA CYS A 11 2.90 -3.88 -34.89
C CYS A 11 3.32 -4.64 -36.13
N TRP A 12 4.32 -5.55 -36.01
CA TRP A 12 4.74 -6.45 -37.04
C TRP A 12 4.55 -7.90 -36.61
N PHE A 13 3.93 -8.71 -37.46
CA PHE A 13 3.82 -10.15 -37.25
C PHE A 13 4.91 -10.82 -38.03
N LEU A 14 5.95 -11.37 -37.37
CA LEU A 14 7.06 -12.05 -37.99
C LEU A 14 7.09 -13.52 -37.55
N ARG A 15 7.14 -14.43 -38.55
CA ARG A 15 7.34 -15.86 -38.30
C ARG A 15 8.83 -16.16 -38.55
N MET A 16 9.66 -16.09 -37.49
CA MET A 16 11.11 -16.32 -37.61
C MET A 16 11.68 -17.14 -36.47
N CYS A 17 12.57 -18.07 -36.76
CA CYS A 17 13.50 -18.67 -35.81
C CYS A 17 14.59 -17.64 -35.46
N ASP A 18 15.04 -17.58 -34.21
CA ASP A 18 16.07 -16.65 -33.68
C ASP A 18 15.74 -15.14 -33.75
N LEU A 19 14.46 -14.79 -33.63
CA LEU A 19 14.00 -13.39 -33.70
C LEU A 19 14.67 -12.50 -32.63
N GLU A 20 14.80 -12.97 -31.41
CA GLU A 20 15.39 -12.24 -30.28
C GLU A 20 16.83 -11.80 -30.56
N LYS A 21 17.66 -12.76 -30.99
CA LYS A 21 19.08 -12.51 -31.31
C LYS A 21 19.24 -11.54 -32.48
N ARG A 22 18.36 -11.63 -33.47
CA ARG A 22 18.37 -10.71 -34.60
C ARG A 22 17.87 -9.32 -34.26
N LEU A 23 16.82 -9.21 -33.46
CA LEU A 23 16.31 -7.92 -32.98
C LEU A 23 17.33 -7.20 -32.10
N SER A 24 17.98 -7.92 -31.17
CA SER A 24 19.06 -7.36 -30.36
C SER A 24 20.22 -6.87 -31.25
N GLN A 25 20.65 -7.65 -32.23
CA GLN A 25 21.70 -7.23 -33.19
C GLN A 25 21.30 -6.02 -34.04
N ILE A 26 20.02 -5.91 -34.42
CA ILE A 26 19.52 -4.76 -35.17
C ILE A 26 19.52 -3.51 -34.29
N MET A 27 19.12 -3.63 -33.00
CA MET A 27 19.16 -2.53 -32.05
C MET A 27 20.59 -2.06 -31.81
N GLU A 28 21.53 -2.98 -31.48
CA GLU A 28 22.94 -2.67 -31.29
C GLU A 28 23.56 -1.96 -32.50
N ARG A 29 23.28 -2.46 -33.70
CA ARG A 29 23.84 -1.90 -34.94
C ARG A 29 23.27 -0.55 -35.36
N ARG A 30 21.98 -0.29 -35.08
CA ARG A 30 21.29 0.94 -35.53
C ARG A 30 21.30 2.07 -34.53
N PHE A 31 21.40 1.76 -33.25
CA PHE A 31 21.26 2.76 -32.19
C PHE A 31 22.57 3.10 -31.45
N GLU A 32 23.64 2.29 -31.61
CA GLU A 32 24.97 2.62 -31.08
C GLU A 32 25.83 3.48 -32.01
N LYS A 33 25.45 3.64 -33.29
CA LYS A 33 26.16 4.52 -34.23
C LYS A 33 25.35 5.81 -34.45
N PRO A 34 25.95 6.99 -34.16
CA PRO A 34 25.30 8.25 -34.53
C PRO A 34 25.15 8.36 -36.02
N TRP A 35 23.94 8.59 -36.49
CA TRP A 35 23.65 8.88 -37.89
C TRP A 35 23.97 10.34 -38.16
N GLY A 36 25.10 10.58 -38.88
CA GLY A 36 25.37 11.87 -39.51
C GLY A 36 25.95 12.94 -38.58
N SER A 37 26.69 13.83 -39.17
CA SER A 37 27.47 14.90 -38.52
C SER A 37 26.69 16.15 -38.09
N ASP A 38 25.36 16.13 -38.12
CA ASP A 38 24.55 17.30 -37.79
C ASP A 38 23.53 16.97 -36.72
N ASN A 39 23.68 17.56 -35.55
CA ASN A 39 22.77 17.84 -34.42
C ASN A 39 21.37 17.14 -34.41
N MET A 40 21.26 15.88 -34.78
CA MET A 40 20.00 15.14 -34.67
C MET A 40 19.89 14.45 -33.31
N THR A 41 18.84 14.80 -32.58
CA THR A 41 18.41 14.13 -31.34
C THR A 41 18.23 12.63 -31.61
N MET A 42 18.98 11.78 -30.92
CA MET A 42 18.80 10.33 -31.00
C MET A 42 17.43 9.94 -30.48
N LEU A 43 16.58 9.38 -31.34
CA LEU A 43 15.32 8.78 -30.97
C LEU A 43 15.62 7.35 -30.48
N PHE A 44 15.50 7.12 -29.17
CA PHE A 44 15.54 5.78 -28.60
C PHE A 44 14.19 5.09 -28.87
N GLY A 45 14.23 3.99 -29.60
CA GLY A 45 13.09 3.12 -29.80
C GLY A 45 13.16 1.90 -28.87
N GLU A 46 12.00 1.35 -28.52
CA GLU A 46 11.86 0.12 -27.77
C GLU A 46 11.15 -0.92 -28.65
N ILE A 47 11.58 -2.17 -28.55
CA ILE A 47 10.98 -3.30 -29.25
C ILE A 47 10.40 -4.25 -28.22
N TYR A 48 9.08 -4.43 -28.30
CA TYR A 48 8.37 -5.46 -27.57
C TYR A 48 8.01 -6.58 -28.52
N TYR A 49 8.26 -7.82 -28.13
CA TYR A 49 7.86 -8.96 -28.95
C TYR A 49 7.17 -10.03 -28.10
N LEU A 50 6.20 -10.68 -28.73
CA LEU A 50 5.40 -11.74 -28.16
C LEU A 50 5.64 -13.00 -28.97
N ARG A 51 5.99 -14.12 -28.32
CA ARG A 51 5.95 -15.43 -28.96
C ARG A 51 4.52 -15.92 -29.07
N SER A 52 4.20 -16.65 -30.15
CA SER A 52 2.90 -17.31 -30.27
C SER A 52 2.65 -18.21 -29.06
N THR A 53 1.51 -18.01 -28.41
CA THR A 53 1.12 -18.72 -27.19
C THR A 53 -0.39 -18.99 -27.22
N GLU A 54 -0.81 -20.07 -26.59
CA GLU A 54 -2.23 -20.43 -26.42
C GLU A 54 -2.97 -19.52 -25.44
N LEU A 55 -2.23 -18.76 -24.62
CA LEU A 55 -2.78 -17.82 -23.66
C LEU A 55 -3.43 -16.60 -24.32
N VAL A 56 -3.00 -16.24 -25.54
CA VAL A 56 -3.53 -15.10 -26.29
C VAL A 56 -4.48 -15.59 -27.37
N ARG A 57 -5.77 -15.46 -27.14
CA ARG A 57 -6.81 -16.02 -28.03
C ARG A 57 -7.39 -15.01 -29.02
N ARG A 58 -7.34 -13.72 -28.71
CA ARG A 58 -7.92 -12.65 -29.53
C ARG A 58 -6.86 -11.63 -29.94
N PRO A 59 -6.91 -11.11 -31.16
CA PRO A 59 -6.00 -10.06 -31.62
C PRO A 59 -6.03 -8.78 -30.74
N SER A 60 -7.19 -8.45 -30.17
CA SER A 60 -7.34 -7.33 -29.24
C SER A 60 -6.47 -7.47 -27.99
N ASP A 61 -6.27 -8.70 -27.53
CA ASP A 61 -5.48 -8.98 -26.33
C ASP A 61 -3.99 -8.66 -26.58
N ILE A 62 -3.50 -8.89 -27.79
CA ILE A 62 -2.12 -8.57 -28.20
C ILE A 62 -1.83 -7.06 -28.01
N LEU A 63 -2.74 -6.21 -28.46
CA LEU A 63 -2.56 -4.77 -28.32
C LEU A 63 -2.54 -4.36 -26.85
N GLY A 64 -3.42 -4.94 -26.03
CA GLY A 64 -3.45 -4.74 -24.57
C GLY A 64 -2.13 -5.12 -23.90
N LEU A 65 -1.56 -6.27 -24.25
CA LEU A 65 -0.27 -6.75 -23.73
C LEU A 65 0.88 -5.79 -24.08
N PHE A 66 0.95 -5.29 -25.30
CA PHE A 66 1.96 -4.32 -25.71
C PHE A 66 1.78 -2.96 -25.03
N GLN A 67 0.54 -2.49 -24.85
CA GLN A 67 0.26 -1.26 -24.12
C GLN A 67 0.64 -1.38 -22.64
N TYR A 68 0.36 -2.52 -22.03
CA TYR A 68 0.78 -2.81 -20.67
C TYR A 68 2.30 -2.80 -20.55
N ALA A 69 3.00 -3.57 -21.38
CA ALA A 69 4.46 -3.64 -21.39
C ALA A 69 5.11 -2.24 -21.53
N LYS A 70 4.54 -1.41 -22.41
CA LYS A 70 5.01 -0.03 -22.59
C LYS A 70 4.82 0.85 -21.34
N ARG A 71 3.69 0.73 -20.65
CA ARG A 71 3.42 1.49 -19.42
C ARG A 71 4.27 1.04 -18.24
N ASN A 72 4.53 -0.25 -18.15
CA ASN A 72 5.23 -0.88 -17.04
C ASN A 72 6.68 -1.27 -17.42
N ARG A 73 7.34 -0.43 -18.17
CA ARG A 73 8.69 -0.66 -18.68
C ARG A 73 9.70 -1.11 -17.62
N ALA A 74 9.60 -0.54 -16.40
CA ALA A 74 10.50 -0.86 -15.30
C ALA A 74 10.44 -2.33 -14.84
N GLU A 75 9.34 -3.03 -15.13
CA GLU A 75 9.16 -4.45 -14.80
C GLU A 75 9.90 -5.38 -15.79
N PHE A 76 10.36 -4.85 -16.91
CA PHE A 76 11.04 -5.62 -17.95
C PHE A 76 12.55 -5.41 -17.90
N THR A 77 13.30 -6.49 -17.75
CA THR A 77 14.77 -6.48 -17.81
C THR A 77 15.23 -6.63 -19.25
N GLY A 78 15.75 -5.56 -19.85
CA GLY A 78 16.32 -5.61 -21.21
C GLY A 78 16.73 -4.26 -21.74
N ARG A 79 17.86 -4.18 -22.45
CA ARG A 79 18.30 -2.95 -23.12
C ARG A 79 17.61 -2.85 -24.50
N GLY A 80 16.41 -2.24 -24.50
CA GLY A 80 15.71 -1.87 -25.73
C GLY A 80 14.91 -2.98 -26.43
N VAL A 81 15.05 -4.26 -26.03
CA VAL A 81 14.28 -5.38 -26.58
C VAL A 81 13.64 -6.17 -25.43
N MET A 82 12.33 -6.29 -25.42
CA MET A 82 11.57 -6.85 -24.30
C MET A 82 10.68 -8.00 -24.77
N LEU A 83 10.85 -9.17 -24.13
CA LEU A 83 10.02 -10.35 -24.37
C LEU A 83 8.79 -10.32 -23.47
N ILE A 84 7.61 -10.42 -24.06
CA ILE A 84 6.37 -10.73 -23.35
C ILE A 84 6.22 -12.26 -23.38
N ASN A 85 6.68 -12.92 -22.30
CA ASN A 85 6.58 -14.36 -22.13
C ASN A 85 5.26 -14.75 -21.45
N ASN A 86 5.04 -16.06 -21.26
CA ASN A 86 3.82 -16.55 -20.63
C ASN A 86 3.62 -16.03 -19.19
N GLU A 87 4.68 -15.93 -18.40
CA GLU A 87 4.62 -15.42 -17.02
C GLU A 87 4.12 -13.97 -16.98
N VAL A 88 4.62 -13.13 -17.91
CA VAL A 88 4.15 -11.75 -18.06
C VAL A 88 2.68 -11.71 -18.47
N ILE A 89 2.27 -12.58 -19.40
CA ILE A 89 0.88 -12.65 -19.87
C ILE A 89 -0.05 -13.05 -18.71
N GLU A 90 0.30 -14.09 -17.98
CA GLU A 90 -0.46 -14.56 -16.82
C GLU A 90 -0.56 -13.47 -15.72
N HIS A 91 0.55 -12.79 -15.44
CA HIS A 91 0.57 -11.67 -14.50
C HIS A 91 -0.37 -10.53 -14.95
N ILE A 92 -0.35 -10.15 -16.24
CA ILE A 92 -1.24 -9.12 -16.79
C ILE A 92 -2.71 -9.54 -16.66
N TYR A 93 -3.02 -10.79 -16.93
CA TYR A 93 -4.40 -11.29 -16.81
C TYR A 93 -4.85 -11.36 -15.36
N ASP A 94 -3.97 -11.73 -14.43
CA ASP A 94 -4.29 -11.71 -13.00
C ASP A 94 -4.54 -10.28 -12.51
N GLU A 95 -3.66 -9.32 -12.84
CA GLU A 95 -3.88 -7.90 -12.49
C GLU A 95 -5.19 -7.36 -13.06
N ASN A 96 -5.52 -7.65 -14.32
CA ASN A 96 -6.77 -7.21 -14.93
C ASN A 96 -7.99 -7.87 -14.27
N SER A 97 -7.87 -9.12 -13.84
CA SER A 97 -8.90 -9.83 -13.08
C SER A 97 -9.13 -9.17 -11.73
N VAL A 98 -8.06 -8.84 -11.02
CA VAL A 98 -8.10 -8.14 -9.73
C VAL A 98 -8.66 -6.72 -9.89
N GLU A 99 -8.25 -5.98 -10.93
CA GLU A 99 -8.80 -4.66 -11.25
C GLU A 99 -10.33 -4.70 -11.42
N ASN A 100 -10.83 -5.66 -12.21
CA ASN A 100 -12.26 -5.85 -12.41
C ASN A 100 -12.98 -6.22 -11.10
N GLU A 101 -12.38 -7.08 -10.28
CA GLU A 101 -12.94 -7.46 -8.98
C GLU A 101 -13.06 -6.24 -8.05
N ILE A 102 -12.05 -5.35 -8.01
CA ILE A 102 -12.10 -4.11 -7.23
C ILE A 102 -13.25 -3.21 -7.73
N ILE A 103 -13.35 -3.00 -9.05
CA ILE A 103 -14.39 -2.15 -9.65
C ILE A 103 -15.78 -2.69 -9.33
N GLU A 104 -15.97 -3.99 -9.47
CA GLU A 104 -17.25 -4.64 -9.16
C GLU A 104 -17.56 -4.60 -7.66
N ALA A 105 -16.57 -4.84 -6.81
CA ALA A 105 -16.74 -4.78 -5.36
C ALA A 105 -17.16 -3.39 -4.89
N LEU A 106 -16.56 -2.34 -5.45
CA LEU A 106 -16.93 -0.95 -5.17
C LEU A 106 -18.37 -0.64 -5.64
N ARG A 107 -18.78 -1.17 -6.81
CA ARG A 107 -20.13 -0.95 -7.34
C ARG A 107 -21.19 -1.72 -6.55
N ASP A 108 -20.89 -2.97 -6.17
CA ASP A 108 -21.83 -3.92 -5.59
C ASP A 108 -21.81 -3.89 -4.05
N ASN A 109 -21.14 -2.92 -3.42
CA ASN A 109 -20.97 -2.78 -1.97
C ASN A 109 -20.38 -4.03 -1.29
N ARG A 110 -19.38 -4.66 -1.95
CA ARG A 110 -18.66 -5.84 -1.42
C ARG A 110 -17.31 -5.49 -0.78
N VAL A 111 -17.08 -4.20 -0.55
CA VAL A 111 -15.95 -3.70 0.28
C VAL A 111 -16.42 -3.72 1.72
N GLU A 112 -15.63 -4.32 2.59
CA GLU A 112 -15.89 -4.46 4.03
C GLU A 112 -14.69 -3.96 4.81
N VAL A 113 -14.91 -3.52 6.05
CA VAL A 113 -13.82 -3.19 6.97
C VAL A 113 -13.80 -4.19 8.11
N PHE A 114 -12.62 -4.75 8.36
CA PHE A 114 -12.33 -5.60 9.52
C PHE A 114 -11.53 -4.77 10.52
N TYR A 115 -11.65 -5.08 11.79
CA TYR A 115 -11.01 -4.37 12.87
C TYR A 115 -10.08 -5.31 13.63
N GLN A 116 -8.83 -4.89 13.82
CA GLN A 116 -7.88 -5.63 14.65
C GLN A 116 -7.64 -4.85 15.94
N PRO A 117 -7.93 -5.43 17.11
CA PRO A 117 -7.77 -4.72 18.38
C PRO A 117 -6.30 -4.47 18.70
N ILE A 118 -6.02 -3.31 19.29
CA ILE A 118 -4.73 -2.86 19.77
C ILE A 118 -4.79 -2.74 21.29
N TYR A 119 -3.88 -3.42 21.96
CA TYR A 119 -3.80 -3.49 23.40
C TYR A 119 -2.94 -2.37 23.96
N ASN A 120 -3.46 -1.63 24.94
CA ASN A 120 -2.74 -0.59 25.66
C ASN A 120 -2.11 -1.19 26.93
N THR A 121 -0.79 -1.17 27.02
CA THR A 121 -0.03 -1.78 28.12
C THR A 121 -0.21 -1.07 29.47
N LYS A 122 -0.55 0.25 29.45
CA LYS A 122 -0.75 1.06 30.65
C LYS A 122 -2.10 0.81 31.32
N THR A 123 -3.14 0.68 30.50
CA THR A 123 -4.51 0.45 30.99
C THR A 123 -4.87 -1.00 31.10
N HIS A 124 -4.09 -1.89 30.46
CA HIS A 124 -4.34 -3.32 30.31
C HIS A 124 -5.69 -3.61 29.64
N LYS A 125 -6.09 -2.76 28.67
CA LYS A 125 -7.33 -2.85 27.90
C LYS A 125 -7.05 -2.67 26.40
N PHE A 126 -7.99 -3.06 25.59
CA PHE A 126 -8.00 -2.71 24.16
C PHE A 126 -8.61 -1.33 24.02
N THR A 127 -7.80 -0.32 23.67
CA THR A 127 -8.24 1.08 23.61
C THR A 127 -8.27 1.63 22.20
N SER A 128 -7.84 0.88 21.22
CA SER A 128 -7.92 1.25 19.81
C SER A 128 -8.00 0.02 18.89
N ALA A 129 -8.21 0.26 17.62
CA ALA A 129 -8.22 -0.80 16.62
C ALA A 129 -7.78 -0.29 15.25
N GLU A 130 -7.12 -1.13 14.48
CA GLU A 130 -6.80 -0.88 13.09
C GLU A 130 -7.94 -1.32 12.17
N ALA A 131 -8.38 -0.41 11.29
CA ALA A 131 -9.41 -0.64 10.29
C ALA A 131 -8.77 -1.15 8.98
N LEU A 132 -9.06 -2.37 8.65
CA LEU A 132 -8.44 -3.11 7.56
C LEU A 132 -9.44 -3.42 6.45
N VAL A 133 -9.29 -2.77 5.31
CA VAL A 133 -10.16 -2.99 4.14
C VAL A 133 -10.05 -4.42 3.64
N ARG A 134 -11.20 -5.02 3.33
CA ARG A 134 -11.35 -6.35 2.73
C ARG A 134 -12.28 -6.26 1.54
N ILE A 135 -12.07 -7.11 0.57
CA ILE A 135 -13.00 -7.29 -0.55
C ILE A 135 -13.61 -8.68 -0.43
N ARG A 136 -14.94 -8.76 -0.52
CA ARG A 136 -15.64 -10.03 -0.60
C ARG A 136 -15.88 -10.40 -2.06
N SER A 137 -15.42 -11.57 -2.50
CA SER A 137 -15.67 -12.07 -3.84
C SER A 137 -17.14 -12.37 -4.05
N ARG A 138 -17.56 -12.61 -5.29
CA ARG A 138 -18.94 -13.01 -5.60
C ARG A 138 -19.34 -14.34 -4.97
N GLU A 139 -18.37 -15.22 -4.73
CA GLU A 139 -18.54 -16.51 -4.05
C GLU A 139 -18.58 -16.38 -2.52
N GLY A 140 -18.41 -15.16 -1.99
CA GLY A 140 -18.45 -14.90 -0.54
C GLY A 140 -17.09 -15.02 0.17
N ASN A 141 -16.01 -15.32 -0.55
CA ASN A 141 -14.67 -15.43 0.05
C ASN A 141 -14.03 -14.06 0.27
N ILE A 142 -13.22 -13.92 1.33
CA ILE A 142 -12.43 -12.71 1.57
C ILE A 142 -11.17 -12.73 0.69
N ILE A 143 -10.98 -11.68 -0.08
CA ILE A 143 -9.76 -11.43 -0.86
C ILE A 143 -8.78 -10.67 0.06
N PRO A 144 -7.57 -11.21 0.29
CA PRO A 144 -6.60 -10.56 1.17
C PRO A 144 -6.05 -9.26 0.55
N PRO A 145 -5.72 -8.22 1.36
CA PRO A 145 -5.27 -6.91 0.89
C PRO A 145 -4.00 -6.98 0.03
N GLY A 146 -3.05 -7.86 0.36
CA GLY A 146 -1.84 -8.07 -0.44
C GLY A 146 -2.09 -8.45 -1.90
N ARG A 147 -3.29 -8.95 -2.24
CA ARG A 147 -3.65 -9.27 -3.62
C ARG A 147 -4.15 -8.05 -4.40
N PHE A 148 -4.83 -7.09 -3.74
CA PHE A 148 -5.51 -6.02 -4.47
C PHE A 148 -4.96 -4.61 -4.23
N ILE A 149 -4.27 -4.34 -3.12
CA ILE A 149 -3.78 -2.98 -2.79
C ILE A 149 -2.81 -2.48 -3.87
N ALA A 150 -1.78 -3.26 -4.20
CA ALA A 150 -0.81 -2.87 -5.22
C ALA A 150 -1.45 -2.60 -6.60
N VAL A 151 -2.45 -3.41 -6.98
CA VAL A 151 -3.21 -3.21 -8.23
C VAL A 151 -4.08 -1.95 -8.12
N ALA A 152 -4.74 -1.72 -6.97
CA ALA A 152 -5.54 -0.53 -6.74
C ALA A 152 -4.71 0.75 -6.83
N GLU A 153 -3.49 0.77 -6.26
CA GLU A 153 -2.55 1.89 -6.36
C GLU A 153 -2.11 2.13 -7.81
N LYS A 154 -1.63 1.09 -8.48
CA LYS A 154 -1.17 1.13 -9.87
C LYS A 154 -2.25 1.62 -10.85
N ARG A 155 -3.52 1.30 -10.57
CA ARG A 155 -4.69 1.67 -11.40
C ARG A 155 -5.43 2.93 -10.93
N GLY A 156 -4.99 3.56 -9.84
CA GLY A 156 -5.64 4.72 -9.24
C GLY A 156 -6.98 4.42 -8.56
N LEU A 157 -7.34 3.14 -8.40
CA LEU A 157 -8.57 2.71 -7.72
C LEU A 157 -8.47 2.87 -6.21
N ILE A 158 -7.24 3.02 -5.68
CA ILE A 158 -6.99 3.17 -4.25
C ILE A 158 -7.67 4.41 -3.66
N LEU A 159 -7.82 5.49 -4.43
CA LEU A 159 -8.54 6.70 -3.98
C LEU A 159 -9.99 6.37 -3.60
N ARG A 160 -10.67 5.59 -4.45
CA ARG A 160 -12.05 5.18 -4.21
C ARG A 160 -12.16 4.12 -3.12
N LEU A 161 -11.25 3.16 -3.13
CA LEU A 161 -11.22 2.05 -2.17
C LEU A 161 -10.88 2.56 -0.76
N GLY A 162 -9.85 3.38 -0.63
CA GLY A 162 -9.46 3.99 0.63
C GLY A 162 -10.50 4.98 1.16
N GLY A 163 -11.06 5.83 0.26
CA GLY A 163 -12.18 6.71 0.64
C GLY A 163 -13.39 5.93 1.17
N ARG A 164 -13.74 4.77 0.54
CA ARG A 164 -14.79 3.90 1.04
C ARG A 164 -14.44 3.26 2.39
N GLY A 165 -13.21 2.77 2.56
CA GLY A 165 -12.76 2.21 3.83
C GLY A 165 -12.80 3.24 4.96
N PHE A 166 -12.34 4.47 4.69
CA PHE A 166 -12.40 5.58 5.64
C PHE A 166 -13.85 5.95 6.01
N GLU A 167 -14.75 6.04 5.01
CA GLU A 167 -16.17 6.29 5.24
C GLU A 167 -16.83 5.21 6.10
N ASP A 168 -16.50 3.93 5.86
CA ASP A 168 -17.01 2.81 6.65
C ASP A 168 -16.44 2.82 8.07
N GLY A 169 -15.17 3.22 8.26
CA GLY A 169 -14.57 3.45 9.58
C GLY A 169 -15.30 4.56 10.36
N CYS A 170 -15.52 5.71 9.73
CA CYS A 170 -16.29 6.82 10.34
C CYS A 170 -17.72 6.37 10.74
N ARG A 171 -18.37 5.60 9.87
CA ARG A 171 -19.70 5.07 10.18
C ARG A 171 -19.68 4.11 11.36
N PHE A 172 -18.67 3.24 11.45
CA PHE A 172 -18.50 2.31 12.56
C PHE A 172 -18.34 3.03 13.88
N ILE A 173 -17.51 4.09 13.95
CA ILE A 173 -17.28 4.93 15.15
C ILE A 173 -18.61 5.40 15.73
N VAL A 174 -19.47 5.98 14.89
CA VAL A 174 -20.73 6.57 15.34
C VAL A 174 -21.81 5.52 15.63
N GLN A 175 -21.94 4.52 14.75
CA GLN A 175 -22.99 3.51 14.88
C GLN A 175 -22.86 2.66 16.15
N HIS A 176 -21.64 2.48 16.62
CA HIS A 176 -21.38 1.56 17.73
C HIS A 176 -20.93 2.28 19.01
N ASP A 177 -20.86 3.63 19.02
CA ASP A 177 -20.40 4.41 20.16
C ASP A 177 -19.10 3.82 20.74
N ILE A 178 -18.00 3.95 19.99
CA ILE A 178 -16.74 3.30 20.33
C ILE A 178 -16.24 3.64 21.73
N HIS A 179 -16.54 4.86 22.21
CA HIS A 179 -16.14 5.31 23.54
C HIS A 179 -16.87 4.54 24.66
N ALA A 180 -18.14 4.17 24.45
CA ALA A 180 -18.86 3.32 25.39
C ALA A 180 -18.23 1.92 25.50
N MET A 181 -17.52 1.46 24.48
CA MET A 181 -16.77 0.19 24.51
C MET A 181 -15.34 0.35 25.06
N GLY A 182 -14.92 1.58 25.40
CA GLY A 182 -13.57 1.88 25.85
C GLY A 182 -12.54 2.01 24.72
N ILE A 183 -12.99 2.17 23.47
CA ILE A 183 -12.13 2.45 22.31
C ILE A 183 -12.00 3.95 22.15
N GLU A 184 -10.78 4.45 22.08
CA GLU A 184 -10.44 5.85 22.01
C GLU A 184 -10.36 6.36 20.56
N TYR A 185 -9.84 5.53 19.65
CA TYR A 185 -9.69 5.89 18.25
C TYR A 185 -9.60 4.65 17.33
N ILE A 186 -9.80 4.89 16.05
CA ILE A 186 -9.63 3.90 14.98
C ILE A 186 -8.49 4.34 14.07
N GLU A 187 -7.55 3.42 13.80
CA GLU A 187 -6.47 3.62 12.84
C GLU A 187 -6.94 3.26 11.43
N CYS A 188 -6.63 4.08 10.44
CA CYS A 188 -6.99 3.88 9.05
C CYS A 188 -5.75 4.01 8.16
N ASN A 189 -5.49 3.00 7.34
CA ASN A 189 -4.38 2.99 6.41
C ASN A 189 -4.53 4.01 5.29
N LEU A 190 -3.47 4.77 4.99
CA LEU A 190 -3.40 5.77 3.95
C LEU A 190 -2.30 5.41 2.95
N SER A 191 -2.71 5.10 1.71
CA SER A 191 -1.76 4.78 0.64
C SER A 191 -0.96 6.02 0.21
N VAL A 192 0.28 5.77 -0.21
CA VAL A 192 1.18 6.78 -0.82
C VAL A 192 0.51 7.53 -1.97
N VAL A 193 -0.26 6.82 -2.80
CA VAL A 193 -0.99 7.43 -3.93
C VAL A 193 -2.05 8.39 -3.42
N GLN A 194 -2.73 8.06 -2.32
CA GLN A 194 -3.68 8.97 -1.67
C GLN A 194 -2.98 10.20 -1.08
N CYS A 195 -1.79 10.01 -0.50
CA CYS A 195 -0.99 11.10 0.04
C CYS A 195 -0.63 12.17 -0.99
N ALA A 196 -0.48 11.78 -2.26
CA ALA A 196 -0.18 12.67 -3.38
C ALA A 196 -1.42 13.38 -3.97
N TYR A 197 -2.62 13.08 -3.45
CA TYR A 197 -3.86 13.70 -3.90
C TYR A 197 -4.12 15.01 -3.13
N ASP A 198 -4.17 16.14 -3.83
CA ASP A 198 -4.21 17.50 -3.26
C ASP A 198 -5.52 17.84 -2.53
N HIS A 199 -6.62 17.12 -2.80
CA HIS A 199 -7.90 17.28 -2.12
C HIS A 199 -8.15 16.25 -1.00
N LEU A 200 -7.18 15.42 -0.62
CA LEU A 200 -7.35 14.36 0.38
C LEU A 200 -7.91 14.89 1.70
N ALA A 201 -7.31 15.97 2.22
CA ALA A 201 -7.73 16.51 3.51
C ALA A 201 -9.16 17.02 3.48
N GLN A 202 -9.57 17.72 2.41
CA GLN A 202 -10.93 18.23 2.24
C GLN A 202 -11.94 17.09 2.18
N ASP A 203 -11.63 16.02 1.41
CA ASP A 203 -12.52 14.88 1.25
C ASP A 203 -12.72 14.14 2.59
N PHE A 204 -11.63 13.95 3.36
CA PHE A 204 -11.70 13.24 4.65
C PHE A 204 -12.41 14.09 5.71
N ILE A 205 -12.16 15.40 5.76
CA ILE A 205 -12.89 16.31 6.65
C ILE A 205 -14.39 16.29 6.32
N ALA A 206 -14.76 16.35 5.03
CA ALA A 206 -16.16 16.30 4.62
C ALA A 206 -16.84 14.96 5.01
N ILE A 207 -16.10 13.83 4.97
CA ILE A 207 -16.63 12.54 5.44
C ILE A 207 -16.82 12.56 6.96
N MET A 208 -15.85 13.05 7.75
CA MET A 208 -15.99 13.16 9.19
C MET A 208 -17.17 14.07 9.59
N GLU A 209 -17.31 15.22 8.94
CA GLU A 209 -18.44 16.14 9.14
C GLU A 209 -19.79 15.48 8.81
N LYS A 210 -19.86 14.75 7.68
CA LYS A 210 -21.08 14.02 7.25
C LYS A 210 -21.57 13.04 8.29
N TYR A 211 -20.66 12.36 8.98
CA TYR A 211 -21.00 11.34 9.99
C TYR A 211 -20.92 11.87 11.41
N HIS A 212 -20.56 13.15 11.61
CA HIS A 212 -20.36 13.77 12.94
C HIS A 212 -19.31 13.05 13.78
N VAL A 213 -18.22 12.61 13.17
CA VAL A 213 -17.08 11.96 13.84
C VAL A 213 -16.15 13.02 14.39
N ASP A 214 -15.73 12.89 15.65
CA ASP A 214 -14.64 13.70 16.20
C ASP A 214 -13.33 13.28 15.52
N ALA A 215 -12.60 14.25 14.98
CA ALA A 215 -11.35 13.99 14.29
C ALA A 215 -10.27 13.37 15.21
N ASN A 216 -10.39 13.55 16.54
CA ASN A 216 -9.53 12.90 17.52
C ASN A 216 -9.74 11.38 17.61
N ASP A 217 -10.87 10.87 17.13
CA ASP A 217 -11.18 9.46 17.07
C ASP A 217 -10.50 8.75 15.88
N ILE A 218 -9.73 9.50 15.07
CA ILE A 218 -9.06 9.01 13.85
C ILE A 218 -7.55 9.13 13.97
N VAL A 219 -6.87 8.03 13.65
CA VAL A 219 -5.43 8.00 13.35
C VAL A 219 -5.26 7.55 11.90
N LEU A 220 -4.43 8.24 11.12
CA LEU A 220 -4.10 7.85 9.76
C LEU A 220 -2.70 7.25 9.73
N GLU A 221 -2.56 6.05 9.19
CA GLU A 221 -1.31 5.33 9.08
C GLU A 221 -0.67 5.56 7.72
N ILE A 222 0.60 5.93 7.71
CA ILE A 222 1.41 6.17 6.51
C ILE A 222 2.61 5.24 6.55
N THR A 223 2.82 4.45 5.52
CA THR A 223 3.97 3.54 5.45
C THR A 223 5.27 4.29 5.20
N GLU A 224 6.37 3.77 5.75
CA GLU A 224 7.72 4.30 5.57
C GLU A 224 8.19 4.27 4.09
N SER A 225 7.74 3.29 3.32
CA SER A 225 8.10 3.12 1.90
C SER A 225 7.51 4.17 0.96
N ALA A 226 6.77 5.15 1.49
CA ALA A 226 6.27 6.30 0.76
C ALA A 226 7.43 7.15 0.20
N SER A 227 8.06 6.72 -0.92
CA SER A 227 8.99 7.56 -1.67
C SER A 227 8.21 8.73 -2.28
N ILE A 228 8.06 9.80 -1.50
CA ILE A 228 7.10 10.86 -1.80
C ILE A 228 7.75 11.82 -2.78
N THR A 229 7.43 11.64 -4.04
CA THR A 229 7.77 12.59 -5.10
C THR A 229 7.12 13.96 -4.83
N GLU A 230 5.98 13.96 -4.12
CA GLU A 230 5.16 15.16 -3.82
C GLU A 230 5.08 15.45 -2.32
N LYS A 231 6.24 15.47 -1.62
CA LYS A 231 6.35 15.69 -0.16
C LYS A 231 5.56 16.92 0.32
N LYS A 232 5.49 17.98 -0.48
CA LYS A 232 4.76 19.19 -0.13
C LYS A 232 3.25 18.95 -0.02
N ILE A 233 2.65 18.27 -0.99
CA ILE A 233 1.21 17.98 -1.00
C ILE A 233 0.85 17.11 0.21
N LEU A 234 1.65 16.09 0.51
CA LEU A 234 1.47 15.28 1.71
C LEU A 234 1.48 16.13 2.97
N LEU A 235 2.52 16.96 3.17
CA LEU A 235 2.64 17.79 4.38
C LEU A 235 1.49 18.80 4.49
N ASP A 236 1.03 19.37 3.38
CA ASP A 236 -0.10 20.29 3.35
C ASP A 236 -1.40 19.56 3.78
N ASN A 237 -1.65 18.35 3.28
CA ASN A 237 -2.77 17.50 3.69
C ASN A 237 -2.67 17.10 5.18
N MET A 238 -1.51 16.61 5.63
CA MET A 238 -1.31 16.24 7.04
C MET A 238 -1.55 17.42 7.98
N ASN A 239 -1.02 18.59 7.64
CA ASN A 239 -1.21 19.79 8.46
C ASN A 239 -2.67 20.24 8.48
N ALA A 240 -3.41 20.10 7.39
CA ALA A 240 -4.84 20.42 7.33
C ALA A 240 -5.67 19.48 8.22
N LEU A 241 -5.42 18.17 8.13
CA LEU A 241 -6.08 17.14 8.95
C LEU A 241 -5.72 17.27 10.43
N ARG A 242 -4.45 17.56 10.76
CA ARG A 242 -4.01 17.78 12.14
C ARG A 242 -4.69 18.99 12.80
N LYS A 243 -4.95 20.05 12.06
CA LYS A 243 -5.67 21.24 12.58
C LYS A 243 -7.07 20.93 13.07
N VAL A 244 -7.71 19.90 12.55
CA VAL A 244 -9.04 19.46 13.01
C VAL A 244 -8.98 18.38 14.07
N GLY A 245 -7.80 17.79 14.34
CA GLY A 245 -7.60 16.84 15.45
C GLY A 245 -7.11 15.45 15.03
N VAL A 246 -7.00 15.15 13.72
CA VAL A 246 -6.49 13.85 13.23
C VAL A 246 -5.03 13.67 13.63
N ARG A 247 -4.69 12.48 14.17
CA ARG A 247 -3.33 12.07 14.48
C ARG A 247 -2.75 11.19 13.36
N PHE A 248 -1.42 11.04 13.36
CA PHE A 248 -0.72 10.25 12.35
C PHE A 248 0.19 9.20 12.95
N ALA A 249 0.16 7.99 12.38
CA ALA A 249 1.07 6.90 12.68
C ALA A 249 2.02 6.66 11.50
N LEU A 250 3.30 6.44 11.81
CA LEU A 250 4.29 5.95 10.86
C LEU A 250 4.33 4.43 10.96
N ASP A 251 3.90 3.76 9.91
CA ASP A 251 3.79 2.31 9.83
C ASP A 251 5.03 1.65 9.18
N ASP A 252 5.17 0.33 9.36
CA ASP A 252 6.26 -0.51 8.84
C ASP A 252 7.67 -0.04 9.26
N PHE A 253 7.83 0.64 10.41
CA PHE A 253 9.13 1.16 10.82
C PHE A 253 10.13 0.03 11.07
N GLY A 254 11.27 0.09 10.35
CA GLY A 254 12.34 -0.90 10.45
C GLY A 254 12.40 -1.90 9.30
N THR A 255 11.56 -1.79 8.26
CA THR A 255 11.58 -2.71 7.11
C THR A 255 12.71 -2.47 6.10
N GLY A 256 13.65 -1.55 6.41
CA GLY A 256 14.92 -1.41 5.68
C GLY A 256 15.04 -0.17 4.78
N GLN A 257 14.01 0.64 4.68
CA GLN A 257 14.10 1.98 4.06
C GLN A 257 14.04 3.08 5.13
N SER A 258 14.35 2.76 6.40
CA SER A 258 14.20 3.62 7.57
C SER A 258 14.82 4.99 7.35
N ASN A 259 14.01 5.90 6.89
CA ASN A 259 14.40 7.28 6.70
C ASN A 259 13.98 8.07 7.95
N LEU A 260 14.88 8.17 8.93
CA LEU A 260 14.65 8.97 10.15
C LEU A 260 14.15 10.38 9.86
N SER A 261 14.35 10.87 8.61
CA SER A 261 13.82 12.17 8.21
C SER A 261 12.30 12.25 8.23
N TYR A 262 11.57 11.12 8.08
CA TYR A 262 10.11 11.11 8.20
C TYR A 262 9.66 11.49 9.61
N ILE A 263 10.30 10.91 10.64
CA ILE A 263 9.99 11.23 12.04
C ILE A 263 10.31 12.70 12.36
N VAL A 264 11.35 13.28 11.71
CA VAL A 264 11.76 14.67 11.95
C VAL A 264 10.90 15.66 11.17
N ASP A 265 10.54 15.32 9.94
CA ASP A 265 9.94 16.26 8.99
C ASP A 265 8.40 16.19 8.96
N MET A 266 7.81 15.08 9.39
CA MET A 266 6.36 14.88 9.37
C MET A 266 5.74 15.00 10.77
N PRO A 267 4.50 15.47 10.87
CA PRO A 267 3.79 15.60 12.13
C PRO A 267 3.24 14.24 12.61
N ILE A 268 4.15 13.31 12.95
CA ILE A 268 3.85 11.97 13.43
C ILE A 268 3.60 12.01 14.94
N ASP A 269 2.66 11.21 15.42
CA ASP A 269 2.31 11.04 16.83
C ASP A 269 2.63 9.62 17.33
N ILE A 270 2.56 8.61 16.44
CA ILE A 270 2.73 7.18 16.76
C ILE A 270 3.76 6.58 15.79
N VAL A 271 4.59 5.65 16.26
CA VAL A 271 5.50 4.84 15.42
C VAL A 271 5.18 3.37 15.65
N LYS A 272 4.88 2.65 14.55
CA LYS A 272 4.56 1.22 14.57
C LYS A 272 5.77 0.40 14.16
N PHE A 273 6.29 -0.40 15.08
CA PHE A 273 7.38 -1.33 14.80
C PHE A 273 6.83 -2.54 14.05
N ASP A 274 7.33 -2.74 12.83
CA ASP A 274 6.98 -3.88 12.01
C ASP A 274 7.31 -5.22 12.70
N ARG A 275 6.55 -6.25 12.32
CA ARG A 275 6.76 -7.63 12.77
C ARG A 275 8.20 -8.11 12.62
N GLY A 276 8.89 -7.74 11.52
CA GLY A 276 10.29 -8.13 11.28
C GLY A 276 11.23 -7.54 12.31
N MET A 277 11.07 -6.26 12.65
CA MET A 277 11.84 -5.59 13.69
C MET A 277 11.53 -6.17 15.08
N THR A 278 10.26 -6.41 15.36
CA THR A 278 9.81 -7.04 16.59
C THR A 278 10.40 -8.45 16.76
N ASN A 279 10.34 -9.30 15.73
CA ASN A 279 10.93 -10.64 15.78
C ASN A 279 12.45 -10.60 15.93
N ALA A 280 13.14 -9.69 15.24
CA ALA A 280 14.59 -9.53 15.35
C ALA A 280 15.04 -9.17 16.77
N TYR A 281 14.18 -8.55 17.59
CA TYR A 281 14.45 -8.29 19.00
C TYR A 281 14.64 -9.58 19.82
N PHE A 282 13.84 -10.61 19.49
CA PHE A 282 13.88 -11.90 20.18
C PHE A 282 14.92 -12.86 19.61
N ASP A 283 15.44 -12.59 18.42
CA ASP A 283 16.51 -13.36 17.83
C ASP A 283 17.86 -13.07 18.52
N ASN A 284 18.73 -14.08 18.58
CA ASN A 284 20.07 -13.93 19.14
C ASN A 284 20.99 -13.16 18.18
N GLY A 285 20.85 -11.83 18.13
CA GLY A 285 21.60 -11.02 17.19
C GLY A 285 21.62 -9.53 17.48
N LYS A 286 21.73 -8.73 16.41
CA LYS A 286 21.79 -7.26 16.48
C LYS A 286 20.41 -6.60 16.61
N GLY A 287 19.33 -7.34 16.50
CA GLY A 287 17.97 -6.80 16.52
C GLY A 287 17.64 -6.11 17.85
N LYS A 288 17.98 -6.77 18.97
CA LYS A 288 17.75 -6.19 20.30
C LYS A 288 18.38 -4.80 20.49
N PRO A 289 19.70 -4.58 20.34
CA PRO A 289 20.30 -3.26 20.51
C PRO A 289 19.78 -2.22 19.48
N VAL A 290 19.36 -2.63 18.29
CA VAL A 290 18.76 -1.73 17.31
C VAL A 290 17.39 -1.26 17.77
N MET A 291 16.54 -2.18 18.21
CA MET A 291 15.20 -1.81 18.71
C MET A 291 15.28 -0.98 20.00
N ASP A 292 16.17 -1.34 20.95
CA ASP A 292 16.40 -0.56 22.18
C ASP A 292 16.82 0.90 21.84
N ALA A 293 17.68 1.08 20.84
CA ALA A 293 18.10 2.42 20.39
C ALA A 293 16.95 3.20 19.72
N ALA A 294 16.15 2.53 18.89
CA ALA A 294 14.99 3.11 18.23
C ALA A 294 13.93 3.54 19.27
N MET A 295 13.60 2.67 20.23
CA MET A 295 12.69 2.98 21.34
C MET A 295 13.17 4.21 22.12
N GLY A 296 14.44 4.25 22.50
CA GLY A 296 15.00 5.38 23.25
C GLY A 296 14.97 6.69 22.47
N MET A 297 15.09 6.65 21.15
CA MET A 297 14.93 7.81 20.28
C MET A 297 13.46 8.28 20.25
N ILE A 298 12.52 7.38 19.96
CA ILE A 298 11.08 7.66 19.82
C ILE A 298 10.51 8.23 21.13
N GLN A 299 10.87 7.63 22.27
CA GLN A 299 10.48 8.11 23.60
C GLN A 299 11.00 9.51 23.90
N LYS A 300 12.24 9.86 23.51
CA LYS A 300 12.78 11.22 23.65
C LYS A 300 12.03 12.25 22.81
N LEU A 301 11.47 11.83 21.69
CA LEU A 301 10.60 12.65 20.83
C LEU A 301 9.17 12.74 21.37
N LYS A 302 8.85 12.00 22.42
CA LYS A 302 7.51 11.91 23.04
C LYS A 302 6.45 11.36 22.06
N LEU A 303 6.85 10.46 21.18
CA LEU A 303 5.96 9.74 20.30
C LEU A 303 5.56 8.42 20.97
N GLU A 304 4.36 7.95 20.69
CA GLU A 304 3.85 6.66 21.14
C GLU A 304 4.42 5.52 20.29
N ILE A 305 4.56 4.33 20.87
CA ILE A 305 5.09 3.15 20.19
C ILE A 305 4.04 2.04 20.17
N VAL A 306 3.75 1.54 18.97
CA VAL A 306 3.01 0.28 18.75
C VAL A 306 4.00 -0.79 18.33
N SER A 307 3.97 -1.99 18.92
CA SER A 307 4.71 -3.15 18.43
C SER A 307 3.75 -4.14 17.78
N GLU A 308 4.05 -4.51 16.55
CA GLU A 308 3.19 -5.35 15.73
C GLU A 308 3.66 -6.80 15.61
N GLY A 309 2.73 -7.65 15.15
CA GLY A 309 3.02 -9.03 14.78
C GLY A 309 3.30 -9.96 15.95
N ILE A 310 2.80 -9.64 17.14
CA ILE A 310 2.96 -10.48 18.33
C ILE A 310 2.09 -11.74 18.21
N GLU A 311 2.70 -12.91 18.33
CA GLU A 311 2.04 -14.20 18.22
C GLU A 311 2.16 -15.05 19.51
N GLU A 312 3.15 -14.76 20.37
CA GLU A 312 3.48 -15.57 21.52
C GLU A 312 3.38 -14.79 22.84
N LYS A 313 3.00 -15.49 23.91
CA LYS A 313 2.86 -14.93 25.26
C LYS A 313 4.17 -14.34 25.80
N GLU A 314 5.28 -14.99 25.49
CA GLU A 314 6.62 -14.58 25.94
C GLU A 314 7.03 -13.27 25.27
N GLN A 315 6.66 -13.07 24.00
CA GLN A 315 6.87 -11.82 23.26
C GLN A 315 6.08 -10.70 23.94
N PHE A 316 4.79 -10.92 24.19
CA PHE A 316 3.92 -9.96 24.87
C PHE A 316 4.49 -9.54 26.24
N ALA A 317 4.79 -10.50 27.12
CA ALA A 317 5.28 -10.22 28.46
C ALA A 317 6.58 -9.38 28.43
N LYS A 318 7.45 -9.65 27.46
CA LYS A 318 8.71 -8.92 27.35
C LYS A 318 8.53 -7.49 26.85
N LEU A 319 7.64 -7.27 25.88
CA LEU A 319 7.36 -5.92 25.35
C LEU A 319 6.62 -5.05 26.38
N ASP A 320 5.74 -5.65 27.16
CA ASP A 320 5.06 -5.00 28.30
C ASP A 320 6.09 -4.52 29.35
N GLU A 321 7.07 -5.38 29.72
CA GLU A 321 8.18 -5.00 30.61
C GLU A 321 9.05 -3.86 30.06
N LEU A 322 9.19 -3.76 28.72
CA LEU A 322 9.97 -2.71 28.08
C LEU A 322 9.27 -1.36 28.05
N GLY A 323 7.98 -1.30 28.42
CA GLY A 323 7.19 -0.08 28.44
C GLY A 323 6.83 0.42 27.05
N ILE A 324 6.60 -0.49 26.09
CA ILE A 324 5.95 -0.19 24.81
C ILE A 324 4.52 0.23 25.12
N ASP A 325 4.03 1.28 24.47
CA ASP A 325 2.74 1.86 24.79
C ASP A 325 1.58 0.97 24.35
N TYR A 326 1.69 0.39 23.14
CA TYR A 326 0.64 -0.45 22.54
C TYR A 326 1.21 -1.70 21.89
N ILE A 327 0.42 -2.76 21.87
CA ILE A 327 0.80 -4.06 21.27
C ILE A 327 -0.33 -4.57 20.40
N GLN A 328 0.01 -5.00 19.18
CA GLN A 328 -0.92 -5.58 18.21
C GLN A 328 -0.40 -6.93 17.72
N GLY A 329 -1.27 -7.91 17.59
CA GLY A 329 -0.87 -9.20 17.03
C GLY A 329 -1.89 -10.32 17.19
N TYR A 330 -1.59 -11.43 16.53
CA TYR A 330 -2.46 -12.61 16.55
C TYR A 330 -2.49 -13.32 17.91
N TYR A 331 -1.59 -12.98 18.78
CA TYR A 331 -1.65 -13.39 20.20
C TYR A 331 -2.98 -12.97 20.82
N PHE A 332 -3.47 -11.77 20.52
CA PHE A 332 -4.75 -11.28 21.01
C PHE A 332 -5.90 -11.64 20.07
N SER A 333 -5.80 -11.21 18.83
CA SER A 333 -6.83 -11.42 17.83
C SER A 333 -6.32 -11.21 16.40
N LYS A 334 -6.85 -12.01 15.47
CA LYS A 334 -6.81 -11.67 14.05
C LYS A 334 -7.81 -10.55 13.76
N PRO A 335 -7.69 -9.84 12.61
CA PRO A 335 -8.73 -8.91 12.16
C PRO A 335 -10.11 -9.58 12.11
N ARG A 336 -11.13 -8.91 12.65
CA ARG A 336 -12.51 -9.38 12.79
C ARG A 336 -13.48 -8.48 12.04
N ASN A 337 -14.59 -8.98 11.57
CA ASN A 337 -15.69 -8.13 11.12
C ASN A 337 -16.26 -7.31 12.30
N ALA A 338 -17.05 -6.28 12.02
CA ALA A 338 -17.57 -5.36 13.04
C ALA A 338 -18.27 -6.08 14.21
N ALA A 339 -19.16 -7.03 13.92
CA ALA A 339 -19.92 -7.74 14.96
C ALA A 339 -19.01 -8.62 15.85
N GLU A 340 -18.07 -9.34 15.25
CA GLU A 340 -17.11 -10.16 15.97
C GLU A 340 -16.12 -9.30 16.79
N PHE A 341 -15.73 -8.13 16.28
CA PHE A 341 -14.88 -7.18 16.98
C PHE A 341 -15.57 -6.63 18.23
N ILE A 342 -16.82 -6.16 18.10
CA ILE A 342 -17.61 -5.66 19.23
C ILE A 342 -17.71 -6.73 20.33
N SER A 343 -18.13 -7.95 19.96
CA SER A 343 -18.23 -9.06 20.94
C SER A 343 -16.90 -9.36 21.63
N PHE A 344 -15.78 -9.23 20.88
CA PHE A 344 -14.45 -9.42 21.43
C PHE A 344 -14.12 -8.33 22.47
N ILE A 345 -14.36 -7.06 22.14
CA ILE A 345 -14.06 -5.92 23.04
C ILE A 345 -14.94 -6.00 24.29
N GLU A 346 -16.24 -6.24 24.17
CA GLU A 346 -17.14 -6.40 25.32
C GLU A 346 -16.71 -7.52 26.28
N SER A 347 -16.18 -8.61 25.72
CA SER A 347 -15.70 -9.75 26.53
C SER A 347 -14.35 -9.55 27.20
N ASN A 348 -13.52 -8.61 26.72
CA ASN A 348 -12.14 -8.44 27.18
C ASN A 348 -11.88 -7.10 27.88
N ASN A 349 -12.74 -6.08 27.70
CA ASN A 349 -12.64 -4.79 28.37
C ASN A 349 -13.57 -4.65 29.59
N ALA A 350 -14.41 -5.66 29.83
CA ALA A 350 -15.38 -5.68 30.93
C ALA A 350 -14.75 -5.59 32.33
#